data_dfe5afacc1771fa9853a43117f881498
#
_entry.id   dfe5afacc1771fa9853a43117f881498
#
_cell.length_a   1.000
_cell.length_b   1.000
_cell.length_c   1.000
_cell.angle_alpha   90.00
_cell.angle_beta   90.00
_cell.angle_gamma   90.00
#
_symmetry.space_group_name_H-M   'P 1'
#
loop_
_entity.id
_entity.type
_entity.pdbx_description
1 polymer ?
#
loop_
_entity_poly.entity_id
_entity_poly.type
_entity_poly.pdbx_seq_one_letter_code
_entity_poly.pdbx_strand_id
1 'polypeptide(L)'
;QSGAGVIMIPILFSEEDRMGGDDILAQTLIDNGVVIAQVGTSQVNKNSVPRGVAKIGNPLPYLFEWEGMLGPISKLGQNANGVGVINTAPEIDGVVRRIPLIMRIGDETYPTIALEVIRVATGNPSYQVKAGEGGVQAVRVPGFPIISTDPNARIWLRWNKTFETISASSNDFSKFNARTVIIGTTAEGLNSIIATPVGEKYDYMLSASTLQTMIDGKQINRYDISSFLELVLSVILGLTVILISRFTPYWFVGLSLISLYSASVFGSKFLFDKYLILSDVSWIIIVITIVGMHSIFNRFILEFRLKQQIRKQFETYLDPRQVAELQKDPSKLKLGGDRKEMSFL
;
A
#
# COMPACT_ATOMS: atom_id res chain seq x y z
N GLN A 1 7.20 -15.99 34.37
CA GLN A 1 6.77 -14.82 35.17
C GLN A 1 7.68 -13.62 34.90
N SER A 2 7.73 -13.17 33.64
CA SER A 2 8.60 -12.06 33.22
C SER A 2 7.99 -10.68 33.46
N GLY A 3 6.75 -10.59 34.01
CA GLY A 3 6.03 -9.34 34.17
C GLY A 3 5.54 -8.72 32.85
N ALA A 4 5.33 -9.52 31.81
CA ALA A 4 4.76 -9.04 30.54
C ALA A 4 3.40 -8.39 30.76
N GLY A 5 3.12 -7.28 30.08
CA GLY A 5 1.83 -6.58 30.23
C GLY A 5 0.69 -7.31 29.55
N VAL A 6 0.87 -7.75 28.29
CA VAL A 6 -0.06 -8.59 27.52
C VAL A 6 0.75 -9.58 26.69
N ILE A 7 0.27 -10.82 26.60
CA ILE A 7 0.88 -11.87 25.78
C ILE A 7 -0.04 -12.17 24.60
N MET A 8 0.47 -12.06 23.40
CA MET A 8 -0.23 -12.45 22.17
C MET A 8 0.34 -13.76 21.64
N ILE A 9 -0.52 -14.75 21.46
CA ILE A 9 -0.19 -16.07 20.92
C ILE A 9 -0.96 -16.25 19.60
N PRO A 10 -0.38 -15.86 18.44
CA PRO A 10 -1.03 -16.01 17.14
C PRO A 10 -0.92 -17.46 16.64
N ILE A 11 -1.27 -18.41 17.50
CA ILE A 11 -1.30 -19.84 17.25
C ILE A 11 -2.73 -20.32 17.50
N LEU A 12 -3.27 -21.09 16.55
CA LEU A 12 -4.61 -21.65 16.65
C LEU A 12 -4.57 -22.97 17.45
N PHE A 13 -5.36 -23.03 18.51
CA PHE A 13 -5.57 -24.21 19.36
C PHE A 13 -6.95 -24.83 19.10
N SER A 14 -7.15 -25.36 17.89
CA SER A 14 -8.49 -25.87 17.45
C SER A 14 -8.78 -27.31 17.84
N GLU A 15 -7.79 -28.04 18.33
CA GLU A 15 -7.89 -29.44 18.74
C GLU A 15 -7.37 -29.61 20.17
N GLU A 16 -7.88 -30.62 20.87
CA GLU A 16 -7.43 -30.95 22.22
C GLU A 16 -6.01 -31.53 22.18
N ASP A 17 -5.19 -31.15 23.16
CA ASP A 17 -3.86 -31.68 23.31
C ASP A 17 -3.91 -33.15 23.76
N ARG A 18 -3.33 -34.02 22.97
CA ARG A 18 -3.26 -35.46 23.23
C ARG A 18 -2.46 -35.82 24.51
N MET A 19 -1.65 -34.89 24.96
CA MET A 19 -0.82 -35.07 26.18
C MET A 19 -1.45 -34.44 27.42
N GLY A 20 -2.66 -33.83 27.28
CA GLY A 20 -3.42 -33.30 28.41
C GLY A 20 -2.93 -31.95 28.94
N GLY A 21 -2.19 -31.19 28.15
CA GLY A 21 -1.68 -29.86 28.54
C GLY A 21 -2.74 -28.74 28.57
N ASP A 22 -3.93 -28.97 28.02
CA ASP A 22 -4.99 -27.95 27.88
C ASP A 22 -5.43 -27.36 29.21
N ASP A 23 -5.50 -28.16 30.29
CA ASP A 23 -5.88 -27.68 31.62
C ASP A 23 -4.84 -26.72 32.20
N ILE A 24 -3.57 -27.02 32.03
CA ILE A 24 -2.48 -26.19 32.50
C ILE A 24 -2.44 -24.89 31.70
N LEU A 25 -2.61 -25.00 30.38
CA LEU A 25 -2.65 -23.84 29.51
C LEU A 25 -3.86 -22.95 29.85
N ALA A 26 -5.06 -23.52 30.00
CA ALA A 26 -6.27 -22.79 30.36
C ALA A 26 -6.09 -21.99 31.67
N GLN A 27 -5.52 -22.62 32.71
CA GLN A 27 -5.22 -21.95 33.96
C GLN A 27 -4.21 -20.80 33.76
N THR A 28 -3.21 -21.00 32.91
CA THR A 28 -2.20 -19.97 32.59
C THR A 28 -2.81 -18.78 31.86
N LEU A 29 -3.82 -19.00 31.00
CA LEU A 29 -4.48 -17.93 30.25
C LEU A 29 -5.22 -16.94 31.15
N ILE A 30 -5.86 -17.41 32.23
CA ILE A 30 -6.71 -16.59 33.14
C ILE A 30 -5.89 -15.45 33.76
N ASP A 31 -4.69 -15.75 34.23
CA ASP A 31 -3.96 -14.88 35.18
C ASP A 31 -2.98 -13.92 34.47
N ASN A 32 -2.76 -14.05 33.14
CA ASN A 32 -1.61 -13.43 32.48
C ASN A 32 -1.95 -12.47 31.32
N GLY A 33 -3.19 -12.02 31.16
CA GLY A 33 -3.55 -11.08 30.09
C GLY A 33 -3.26 -11.64 28.70
N VAL A 34 -3.62 -12.91 28.45
CA VAL A 34 -3.28 -13.61 27.20
C VAL A 34 -4.36 -13.49 26.16
N VAL A 35 -3.95 -13.19 24.93
CA VAL A 35 -4.80 -13.16 23.73
C VAL A 35 -4.38 -14.27 22.79
N ILE A 36 -5.32 -15.13 22.38
CA ILE A 36 -5.10 -16.28 21.51
C ILE A 36 -5.79 -16.10 20.15
N ALA A 37 -5.47 -16.99 19.22
CA ALA A 37 -5.90 -16.89 17.85
C ALA A 37 -7.24 -17.58 17.54
N GLN A 38 -7.92 -17.04 16.53
CA GLN A 38 -8.91 -17.71 15.69
C GLN A 38 -8.64 -17.38 14.22
N VAL A 39 -9.17 -18.19 13.30
CA VAL A 39 -8.87 -18.11 11.86
C VAL A 39 -10.17 -18.06 11.05
N GLY A 40 -10.32 -17.06 10.20
CA GLY A 40 -11.39 -17.00 9.20
C GLY A 40 -11.15 -18.06 8.11
N THR A 41 -12.24 -18.76 7.75
CA THR A 41 -12.23 -19.87 6.78
C THR A 41 -13.38 -19.75 5.79
N SER A 42 -13.34 -20.53 4.70
CA SER A 42 -14.41 -20.58 3.70
C SER A 42 -15.44 -21.68 3.95
N GLN A 43 -15.28 -22.53 4.95
CA GLN A 43 -16.11 -23.75 5.04
C GLN A 43 -16.56 -24.16 6.46
N VAL A 44 -15.95 -23.61 7.50
CA VAL A 44 -16.17 -24.12 8.87
C VAL A 44 -16.45 -22.99 9.83
N ASN A 45 -17.58 -23.09 10.56
CA ASN A 45 -17.82 -22.25 11.73
C ASN A 45 -17.84 -23.15 12.99
N LYS A 46 -16.71 -23.23 13.68
CA LYS A 46 -16.51 -24.10 14.84
C LYS A 46 -15.78 -23.34 15.95
N ASN A 47 -16.36 -23.35 17.15
CA ASN A 47 -15.80 -22.71 18.34
C ASN A 47 -15.43 -21.23 18.14
N SER A 48 -16.10 -20.52 17.22
CA SER A 48 -15.87 -19.10 17.00
C SER A 48 -16.19 -18.28 18.25
N VAL A 49 -15.37 -17.26 18.50
CA VAL A 49 -15.55 -16.35 19.63
C VAL A 49 -15.79 -14.94 19.09
N PRO A 50 -17.07 -14.57 18.85
CA PRO A 50 -17.41 -13.23 18.41
C PRO A 50 -17.21 -12.20 19.53
N ARG A 51 -16.98 -10.97 19.14
CA ARG A 51 -16.90 -9.85 20.07
C ARG A 51 -17.87 -8.75 19.63
N GLY A 52 -18.78 -8.39 20.50
CA GLY A 52 -19.72 -7.31 20.27
C GLY A 52 -19.03 -5.96 20.11
N VAL A 53 -19.55 -5.12 19.21
CA VAL A 53 -19.09 -3.75 18.98
C VAL A 53 -20.20 -2.74 19.20
N ALA A 54 -19.86 -1.59 19.78
CA ALA A 54 -20.76 -0.44 19.81
C ALA A 54 -20.73 0.25 18.43
N LYS A 55 -21.84 0.18 17.70
CA LYS A 55 -21.97 0.66 16.33
C LYS A 55 -22.50 2.10 16.33
N ILE A 56 -21.81 3.00 15.62
CA ILE A 56 -22.28 4.34 15.28
C ILE A 56 -22.49 4.35 13.76
N GLY A 57 -23.72 4.44 13.32
CA GLY A 57 -24.11 4.16 11.93
C GLY A 57 -24.27 2.67 11.67
N ASN A 58 -24.18 2.25 10.40
CA ASN A 58 -24.27 0.85 9.99
C ASN A 58 -22.96 0.35 9.36
N PRO A 59 -22.01 -0.18 10.14
CA PRO A 59 -20.73 -0.65 9.62
C PRO A 59 -20.80 -2.01 8.93
N LEU A 60 -21.77 -2.88 9.26
CA LEU A 60 -21.79 -4.28 8.84
C LEU A 60 -21.64 -4.49 7.31
N PRO A 61 -22.33 -3.75 6.44
CA PRO A 61 -22.21 -3.95 4.99
C PRO A 61 -20.82 -3.72 4.42
N TYR A 62 -19.97 -2.99 5.14
CA TYR A 62 -18.64 -2.60 4.72
C TYR A 62 -17.52 -3.47 5.28
N LEU A 63 -17.83 -4.27 6.35
CA LEU A 63 -16.84 -5.15 6.95
C LEU A 63 -16.53 -6.33 6.04
N PHE A 64 -15.26 -6.75 6.06
CA PHE A 64 -14.86 -7.98 5.38
C PHE A 64 -15.60 -9.18 5.99
N GLU A 65 -16.23 -9.97 5.14
CA GLU A 65 -17.04 -11.12 5.55
C GLU A 65 -16.29 -12.42 5.29
N TRP A 66 -16.18 -13.24 6.33
CA TRP A 66 -15.77 -14.63 6.22
C TRP A 66 -17.01 -15.54 6.15
N GLU A 67 -16.91 -16.65 5.42
CA GLU A 67 -17.98 -17.66 5.36
C GLU A 67 -18.03 -18.50 6.65
N GLY A 68 -16.91 -18.62 7.35
CA GLY A 68 -16.78 -19.35 8.60
C GLY A 68 -15.61 -18.87 9.47
N MET A 69 -15.54 -19.39 10.68
CA MET A 69 -14.48 -19.13 11.64
C MET A 69 -14.10 -20.41 12.37
N LEU A 70 -12.82 -20.69 12.47
CA LEU A 70 -12.29 -21.74 13.31
C LEU A 70 -11.65 -21.12 14.55
N GLY A 71 -12.29 -21.31 15.69
CA GLY A 71 -11.83 -20.83 16.99
C GLY A 71 -11.00 -21.87 17.75
N PRO A 72 -10.43 -21.48 18.90
CA PRO A 72 -9.77 -22.38 19.82
C PRO A 72 -10.79 -23.35 20.46
N ILE A 73 -10.31 -24.44 21.05
CA ILE A 73 -11.19 -25.31 21.85
C ILE A 73 -11.89 -24.49 22.93
N SER A 74 -13.13 -24.84 23.25
CA SER A 74 -14.00 -24.06 24.16
C SER A 74 -13.35 -23.76 25.51
N LYS A 75 -12.60 -24.71 26.06
CA LYS A 75 -11.87 -24.55 27.32
C LYS A 75 -10.83 -23.40 27.25
N LEU A 76 -10.08 -23.27 26.17
CA LEU A 76 -9.09 -22.20 26.01
C LEU A 76 -9.76 -20.87 25.64
N GLY A 77 -10.75 -20.91 24.74
CA GLY A 77 -11.47 -19.72 24.32
C GLY A 77 -12.22 -18.99 25.44
N GLN A 78 -12.74 -19.73 26.42
CA GLN A 78 -13.46 -19.18 27.60
C GLN A 78 -12.48 -18.60 28.63
N ASN A 79 -11.29 -19.13 28.74
CA ASN A 79 -10.30 -18.73 29.74
C ASN A 79 -9.30 -17.69 29.23
N ALA A 80 -9.22 -17.46 27.92
CA ALA A 80 -8.39 -16.41 27.36
C ALA A 80 -8.98 -15.02 27.63
N ASN A 81 -8.14 -14.02 27.90
CA ASN A 81 -8.55 -12.64 28.09
C ASN A 81 -9.07 -12.02 26.79
N GLY A 82 -8.66 -12.59 25.63
CA GLY A 82 -9.14 -12.21 24.33
C GLY A 82 -8.89 -13.29 23.28
N VAL A 83 -9.74 -13.28 22.24
CA VAL A 83 -9.59 -14.15 21.06
C VAL A 83 -9.71 -13.27 19.82
N GLY A 84 -8.73 -13.33 18.91
CA GLY A 84 -8.71 -12.49 17.74
C GLY A 84 -8.26 -13.20 16.47
N VAL A 85 -8.68 -12.67 15.31
CA VAL A 85 -8.39 -13.23 13.99
C VAL A 85 -6.95 -12.94 13.60
N ILE A 86 -6.22 -13.95 13.13
CA ILE A 86 -4.80 -13.82 12.75
C ILE A 86 -4.57 -13.72 11.25
N ASN A 87 -5.51 -14.17 10.43
CA ASN A 87 -5.37 -14.13 8.97
C ASN A 87 -6.13 -12.95 8.35
N THR A 88 -5.77 -12.66 7.10
CA THR A 88 -6.45 -11.67 6.27
C THR A 88 -6.47 -12.16 4.83
N ALA A 89 -7.40 -11.62 4.04
CA ALA A 89 -7.34 -11.80 2.59
C ALA A 89 -6.23 -10.90 2.02
N PRO A 90 -5.29 -11.46 1.24
CA PRO A 90 -4.29 -10.65 0.54
C PRO A 90 -4.95 -9.81 -0.55
N GLU A 91 -4.22 -8.82 -1.07
CA GLU A 91 -4.62 -8.08 -2.27
C GLU A 91 -4.59 -9.02 -3.50
N ILE A 92 -5.12 -8.55 -4.64
CA ILE A 92 -5.23 -9.35 -5.88
C ILE A 92 -3.89 -9.94 -6.33
N ASP A 93 -2.79 -9.24 -6.04
CA ASP A 93 -1.41 -9.67 -6.34
C ASP A 93 -0.78 -10.60 -5.29
N GLY A 94 -1.56 -11.04 -4.30
CA GLY A 94 -1.11 -11.90 -3.22
C GLY A 94 -0.31 -11.20 -2.12
N VAL A 95 -0.08 -9.88 -2.22
CA VAL A 95 0.74 -9.14 -1.24
C VAL A 95 -0.15 -8.54 -0.14
N VAL A 96 0.21 -8.75 1.11
CA VAL A 96 -0.51 -8.20 2.27
C VAL A 96 -0.01 -6.78 2.56
N ARG A 97 -0.83 -5.78 2.26
CA ARG A 97 -0.57 -4.36 2.54
C ARG A 97 -1.49 -3.79 3.59
N ARG A 98 -2.72 -4.31 3.66
CA ARG A 98 -3.78 -3.85 4.56
C ARG A 98 -4.37 -5.00 5.33
N ILE A 99 -4.88 -4.71 6.50
CA ILE A 99 -5.63 -5.68 7.32
C ILE A 99 -6.92 -5.05 7.82
N PRO A 100 -8.06 -5.74 7.73
CA PRO A 100 -9.29 -5.30 8.39
C PRO A 100 -9.11 -5.45 9.90
N LEU A 101 -9.42 -4.41 10.66
CA LEU A 101 -9.35 -4.46 12.13
C LEU A 101 -10.50 -5.25 12.74
N ILE A 102 -11.66 -5.21 12.09
CA ILE A 102 -12.86 -5.95 12.46
C ILE A 102 -13.43 -6.58 11.21
N MET A 103 -13.81 -7.84 11.32
CA MET A 103 -14.44 -8.66 10.29
C MET A 103 -15.77 -9.16 10.78
N ARG A 104 -16.57 -9.77 9.91
CA ARG A 104 -17.88 -10.32 10.29
C ARG A 104 -18.11 -11.72 9.72
N ILE A 105 -19.05 -12.42 10.36
CA ILE A 105 -19.78 -13.57 9.81
C ILE A 105 -21.26 -13.30 10.10
N GLY A 106 -22.05 -13.07 9.06
CA GLY A 106 -23.42 -12.60 9.24
C GLY A 106 -23.43 -11.29 10.04
N ASP A 107 -24.14 -11.28 11.17
CA ASP A 107 -24.25 -10.11 12.07
C ASP A 107 -23.21 -10.08 13.20
N GLU A 108 -22.47 -11.15 13.37
CA GLU A 108 -21.43 -11.26 14.39
C GLU A 108 -20.12 -10.63 13.93
N THR A 109 -19.42 -9.99 14.85
CA THR A 109 -18.15 -9.28 14.56
C THR A 109 -16.97 -9.94 15.25
N TYR A 110 -15.84 -9.93 14.56
CA TYR A 110 -14.60 -10.59 14.94
C TYR A 110 -13.42 -9.62 14.78
N PRO A 111 -12.74 -9.23 15.88
CA PRO A 111 -11.57 -8.35 15.81
C PRO A 111 -10.32 -9.11 15.36
N THR A 112 -9.35 -8.39 14.77
CA THR A 112 -8.00 -8.92 14.65
C THR A 112 -7.37 -9.14 16.01
N ILE A 113 -6.43 -10.09 16.09
CA ILE A 113 -5.73 -10.38 17.34
C ILE A 113 -4.99 -9.16 17.88
N ALA A 114 -4.41 -8.34 17.01
CA ALA A 114 -3.71 -7.11 17.39
C ALA A 114 -4.64 -6.06 18.03
N LEU A 115 -5.88 -5.92 17.52
CA LEU A 115 -6.86 -5.02 18.11
C LEU A 115 -7.34 -5.56 19.47
N GLU A 116 -7.48 -6.89 19.58
CA GLU A 116 -7.85 -7.57 20.83
C GLU A 116 -6.80 -7.37 21.93
N VAL A 117 -5.51 -7.38 21.55
CA VAL A 117 -4.40 -7.04 22.47
C VAL A 117 -4.57 -5.63 23.05
N ILE A 118 -4.91 -4.64 22.23
CA ILE A 118 -5.15 -3.27 22.71
C ILE A 118 -6.35 -3.23 23.66
N ARG A 119 -7.44 -3.96 23.32
CA ARG A 119 -8.61 -4.03 24.21
C ARG A 119 -8.26 -4.62 25.56
N VAL A 120 -7.53 -5.72 25.60
CA VAL A 120 -7.10 -6.36 26.85
C VAL A 120 -6.16 -5.44 27.63
N ALA A 121 -5.19 -4.83 26.96
CA ALA A 121 -4.24 -3.89 27.59
C ALA A 121 -4.92 -2.68 28.23
N THR A 122 -6.04 -2.21 27.66
CA THR A 122 -6.81 -1.06 28.19
C THR A 122 -7.93 -1.48 29.14
N GLY A 123 -8.15 -2.78 29.37
CA GLY A 123 -9.17 -3.30 30.27
C GLY A 123 -10.61 -3.05 29.79
N ASN A 124 -10.83 -2.86 28.49
CA ASN A 124 -12.15 -2.52 27.96
C ASN A 124 -12.97 -3.76 27.59
N PRO A 125 -14.33 -3.69 27.69
CA PRO A 125 -15.19 -4.83 27.35
C PRO A 125 -15.42 -4.98 25.85
N SER A 126 -15.37 -3.88 25.05
CA SER A 126 -15.72 -3.90 23.63
C SER A 126 -15.05 -2.77 22.84
N TYR A 127 -15.37 -2.70 21.55
CA TYR A 127 -14.93 -1.68 20.62
C TYR A 127 -16.04 -0.73 20.21
N GLN A 128 -15.66 0.42 19.65
CA GLN A 128 -16.57 1.34 18.99
C GLN A 128 -16.20 1.41 17.50
N VAL A 129 -17.19 1.24 16.63
CA VAL A 129 -17.00 1.35 15.18
C VAL A 129 -17.90 2.44 14.66
N LYS A 130 -17.30 3.44 14.01
CA LYS A 130 -18.02 4.55 13.39
C LYS A 130 -18.07 4.35 11.89
N ALA A 131 -19.27 4.33 11.32
CA ALA A 131 -19.52 4.29 9.89
C ALA A 131 -20.40 5.46 9.45
N GLY A 132 -20.18 5.93 8.22
CA GLY A 132 -20.99 6.91 7.50
C GLY A 132 -21.53 6.32 6.20
N GLU A 133 -22.06 7.16 5.32
CA GLU A 133 -22.63 6.75 4.03
C GLU A 133 -21.58 6.09 3.08
N GLY A 134 -20.32 6.46 3.21
CA GLY A 134 -19.23 5.92 2.37
C GLY A 134 -18.49 4.73 2.98
N GLY A 135 -18.88 4.23 4.16
CA GLY A 135 -18.21 3.11 4.81
C GLY A 135 -17.75 3.39 6.23
N VAL A 136 -16.88 2.51 6.74
CA VAL A 136 -16.26 2.68 8.06
C VAL A 136 -15.27 3.84 8.01
N GLN A 137 -15.28 4.66 9.03
CA GLN A 137 -14.39 5.83 9.16
C GLN A 137 -13.31 5.61 10.22
N ALA A 138 -13.69 4.95 11.32
CA ALA A 138 -12.78 4.74 12.43
C ALA A 138 -13.20 3.56 13.32
N VAL A 139 -12.20 2.96 13.94
CA VAL A 139 -12.33 2.00 15.02
C VAL A 139 -11.70 2.61 16.27
N ARG A 140 -12.33 2.45 17.42
CA ARG A 140 -11.84 2.95 18.71
C ARG A 140 -11.93 1.89 19.79
N VAL A 141 -10.86 1.77 20.55
CA VAL A 141 -10.87 1.14 21.86
C VAL A 141 -10.87 2.27 22.89
N PRO A 142 -11.80 2.34 23.85
CA PRO A 142 -11.76 3.37 24.89
C PRO A 142 -10.40 3.34 25.63
N GLY A 143 -9.83 4.51 25.92
CA GLY A 143 -8.49 4.60 26.50
C GLY A 143 -7.34 4.49 25.51
N PHE A 144 -7.61 4.23 24.22
CA PHE A 144 -6.64 4.22 23.14
C PHE A 144 -6.99 5.29 22.07
N PRO A 145 -6.01 5.86 21.36
CA PRO A 145 -6.28 6.80 20.26
C PRO A 145 -7.23 6.23 19.20
N ILE A 146 -7.98 7.11 18.56
CA ILE A 146 -8.87 6.72 17.46
C ILE A 146 -8.03 6.23 16.28
N ILE A 147 -8.40 5.06 15.74
CA ILE A 147 -7.74 4.45 14.60
C ILE A 147 -8.60 4.75 13.36
N SER A 148 -8.10 5.63 12.50
CA SER A 148 -8.73 5.90 11.20
C SER A 148 -8.57 4.69 10.28
N THR A 149 -9.62 4.36 9.52
CA THR A 149 -9.62 3.19 8.62
C THR A 149 -10.04 3.60 7.22
N ASP A 150 -9.80 2.72 6.26
CA ASP A 150 -10.47 2.80 4.98
C ASP A 150 -11.97 2.40 5.12
N PRO A 151 -12.81 2.59 4.09
CA PRO A 151 -14.23 2.25 4.13
C PRO A 151 -14.56 0.81 4.55
N ASN A 152 -13.62 -0.13 4.42
CA ASN A 152 -13.76 -1.53 4.79
C ASN A 152 -13.13 -1.87 6.16
N ALA A 153 -12.99 -0.89 7.04
CA ALA A 153 -12.36 -1.03 8.35
C ALA A 153 -10.89 -1.53 8.30
N ARG A 154 -10.17 -1.30 7.19
CA ARG A 154 -8.79 -1.74 7.03
C ARG A 154 -7.81 -0.61 7.34
N ILE A 155 -6.63 -0.99 7.82
CA ILE A 155 -5.47 -0.08 7.97
C ILE A 155 -4.33 -0.54 7.07
N TRP A 156 -3.54 0.43 6.60
CA TRP A 156 -2.28 0.16 5.90
C TRP A 156 -1.20 -0.20 6.90
N LEU A 157 -0.51 -1.31 6.65
CA LEU A 157 0.53 -1.80 7.54
C LEU A 157 1.89 -1.15 7.24
N ARG A 158 2.60 -0.81 8.30
CA ARG A 158 3.99 -0.35 8.24
C ARG A 158 4.93 -1.53 8.49
N TRP A 159 5.53 -2.04 7.41
CA TRP A 159 6.41 -3.20 7.43
C TRP A 159 7.88 -2.86 7.72
N ASN A 160 8.20 -1.61 8.02
CA ASN A 160 9.58 -1.13 8.18
C ASN A 160 10.17 -1.32 9.58
N LYS A 161 9.45 -1.96 10.50
CA LYS A 161 9.95 -2.21 11.85
C LYS A 161 10.59 -3.59 11.96
N THR A 162 11.70 -3.63 12.67
CA THR A 162 12.32 -4.87 13.15
C THR A 162 11.96 -5.06 14.61
N PHE A 163 11.64 -6.28 14.99
CA PHE A 163 11.29 -6.64 16.35
C PHE A 163 12.46 -7.39 16.98
N GLU A 164 12.77 -7.06 18.24
CA GLU A 164 13.72 -7.84 19.02
C GLU A 164 13.10 -9.21 19.28
N THR A 165 13.81 -10.26 18.90
CA THR A 165 13.38 -11.65 19.09
C THR A 165 14.33 -12.37 20.02
N ILE A 166 13.77 -13.13 20.95
CA ILE A 166 14.52 -13.94 21.91
C ILE A 166 14.00 -15.37 21.77
N SER A 167 14.91 -16.35 21.74
CA SER A 167 14.50 -17.75 21.72
C SER A 167 13.77 -18.13 23.00
N ALA A 168 12.72 -18.94 22.87
CA ALA A 168 11.99 -19.48 24.04
C ALA A 168 12.86 -20.35 24.95
N SER A 169 14.01 -20.85 24.45
CA SER A 169 15.00 -21.59 25.25
C SER A 169 15.92 -20.66 26.06
N SER A 170 15.81 -19.35 25.94
CA SER A 170 16.56 -18.40 26.75
C SER A 170 16.07 -18.41 28.19
N ASN A 171 16.99 -18.20 29.13
CA ASN A 171 16.67 -18.11 30.57
C ASN A 171 16.45 -16.63 31.02
N ASP A 172 16.71 -15.66 30.15
CA ASP A 172 16.55 -14.22 30.47
C ASP A 172 15.37 -13.59 29.70
N PHE A 173 14.29 -13.47 30.41
CA PHE A 173 13.09 -12.78 29.93
C PHE A 173 12.84 -11.42 30.62
N SER A 174 13.83 -10.87 31.31
CA SER A 174 13.73 -9.59 32.05
C SER A 174 13.31 -8.43 31.14
N LYS A 175 13.70 -8.48 29.87
CA LYS A 175 13.36 -7.48 28.85
C LYS A 175 11.86 -7.40 28.53
N PHE A 176 11.07 -8.39 28.91
CA PHE A 176 9.62 -8.44 28.62
C PHE A 176 8.76 -7.71 29.66
N ASN A 177 9.37 -7.23 30.72
CA ASN A 177 8.64 -6.55 31.79
C ASN A 177 7.84 -5.34 31.26
N ALA A 178 6.55 -5.29 31.55
CA ALA A 178 5.57 -4.27 31.14
C ALA A 178 5.47 -4.09 29.59
N ARG A 179 5.92 -5.07 28.81
CA ARG A 179 5.82 -5.03 27.32
C ARG A 179 4.75 -5.98 26.81
N THR A 180 4.25 -5.73 25.61
CA THR A 180 3.49 -6.73 24.87
C THR A 180 4.46 -7.73 24.26
N VAL A 181 4.26 -9.01 24.54
CA VAL A 181 5.07 -10.11 24.07
C VAL A 181 4.29 -10.93 23.05
N ILE A 182 4.93 -11.26 21.93
CA ILE A 182 4.33 -12.09 20.87
C ILE A 182 5.09 -13.42 20.84
N ILE A 183 4.37 -14.53 20.99
CA ILE A 183 4.92 -15.88 20.90
C ILE A 183 4.64 -16.40 19.50
N GLY A 184 5.66 -16.40 18.64
CA GLY A 184 5.58 -16.91 17.27
C GLY A 184 6.40 -18.19 17.08
N THR A 185 6.07 -18.96 16.05
CA THR A 185 6.83 -20.13 15.63
C THR A 185 7.63 -19.83 14.38
N THR A 186 8.84 -20.37 14.28
CA THR A 186 9.68 -20.28 13.08
C THR A 186 10.09 -21.65 12.54
N ALA A 187 9.59 -22.73 13.16
CA ALA A 187 9.87 -24.09 12.75
C ALA A 187 9.22 -24.41 11.39
N GLU A 188 9.92 -25.08 10.52
CA GLU A 188 9.39 -25.53 9.23
C GLU A 188 8.16 -26.42 9.43
N GLY A 189 7.11 -26.16 8.64
CA GLY A 189 5.83 -26.87 8.71
C GLY A 189 4.87 -26.40 9.80
N LEU A 190 5.31 -25.56 10.75
CA LEU A 190 4.45 -24.95 11.77
C LEU A 190 4.21 -23.45 11.58
N ASN A 191 4.84 -22.85 10.58
CA ASN A 191 4.67 -21.45 10.23
C ASN A 191 4.17 -21.31 8.80
N SER A 192 3.47 -20.23 8.55
CA SER A 192 3.13 -19.78 7.22
C SER A 192 4.00 -18.58 6.83
N ILE A 193 4.31 -18.47 5.55
CA ILE A 193 5.01 -17.32 4.99
C ILE A 193 4.01 -16.49 4.19
N ILE A 194 4.04 -15.19 4.41
CA ILE A 194 3.19 -14.22 3.71
C ILE A 194 4.05 -13.28 2.85
N ALA A 195 3.56 -12.97 1.66
CA ALA A 195 4.17 -11.94 0.82
C ALA A 195 3.81 -10.54 1.33
N THR A 196 4.83 -9.70 1.54
CA THR A 196 4.67 -8.32 1.99
C THR A 196 5.40 -7.35 1.07
N PRO A 197 5.14 -6.04 1.12
CA PRO A 197 5.86 -5.05 0.31
C PRO A 197 7.38 -5.00 0.51
N VAL A 198 7.88 -5.56 1.61
CA VAL A 198 9.31 -5.61 1.93
C VAL A 198 9.91 -7.03 1.81
N GLY A 199 9.22 -7.92 1.11
CA GLY A 199 9.59 -9.32 0.93
C GLY A 199 8.78 -10.27 1.81
N GLU A 200 9.15 -11.53 1.80
CA GLU A 200 8.49 -12.58 2.57
C GLU A 200 8.73 -12.43 4.07
N LYS A 201 7.69 -12.67 4.86
CA LYS A 201 7.71 -12.62 6.33
C LYS A 201 6.92 -13.79 6.90
N TYR A 202 7.26 -14.20 8.12
CA TYR A 202 6.45 -15.14 8.89
C TYR A 202 5.08 -14.51 9.21
N ASP A 203 4.03 -15.32 9.24
CA ASP A 203 2.65 -14.89 9.46
C ASP A 203 2.43 -14.15 10.79
N TYR A 204 3.10 -14.55 11.88
CA TYR A 204 3.01 -13.85 13.16
C TYR A 204 3.50 -12.39 13.08
N MET A 205 4.35 -12.07 12.09
CA MET A 205 4.80 -10.69 11.82
C MET A 205 3.66 -9.81 11.32
N LEU A 206 2.61 -10.37 10.73
CA LEU A 206 1.40 -9.64 10.38
C LEU A 206 0.77 -9.02 11.63
N SER A 207 0.56 -9.85 12.66
CA SER A 207 -0.02 -9.41 13.92
C SER A 207 0.88 -8.40 14.64
N ALA A 208 2.21 -8.63 14.62
CA ALA A 208 3.19 -7.72 15.19
C ALA A 208 3.20 -6.35 14.48
N SER A 209 3.22 -6.34 13.14
CA SER A 209 3.20 -5.12 12.35
C SER A 209 1.87 -4.36 12.46
N THR A 210 0.75 -5.08 12.58
CA THR A 210 -0.57 -4.50 12.83
C THR A 210 -0.59 -3.76 14.18
N LEU A 211 -0.17 -4.44 15.24
CA LEU A 211 -0.11 -3.87 16.58
C LEU A 211 0.81 -2.65 16.61
N GLN A 212 2.00 -2.77 16.05
CA GLN A 212 2.97 -1.66 16.02
C GLN A 212 2.47 -0.46 15.22
N THR A 213 1.78 -0.71 14.10
CA THR A 213 1.18 0.38 13.29
C THR A 213 0.14 1.16 14.09
N MET A 214 -0.69 0.46 14.89
CA MET A 214 -1.68 1.11 15.75
C MET A 214 -1.04 1.87 16.92
N ILE A 215 -0.04 1.29 17.58
CA ILE A 215 0.66 1.91 18.73
C ILE A 215 1.43 3.16 18.30
N ASP A 216 2.13 3.11 17.16
CA ASP A 216 2.88 4.26 16.63
C ASP A 216 1.95 5.43 16.25
N GLY A 217 0.66 5.18 16.02
CA GLY A 217 -0.32 6.19 15.58
C GLY A 217 0.00 6.82 14.23
N LYS A 218 1.03 6.34 13.54
CA LYS A 218 1.50 6.82 12.24
C LYS A 218 0.93 5.96 11.14
N GLN A 219 -0.34 6.18 10.82
CA GLN A 219 -1.03 5.43 9.79
C GLN A 219 -0.74 6.01 8.40
N ILE A 220 -0.60 5.12 7.42
CA ILE A 220 -0.58 5.50 6.02
C ILE A 220 -2.02 5.81 5.61
N ASN A 221 -2.23 7.01 5.08
CA ASN A 221 -3.54 7.47 4.68
C ASN A 221 -3.66 7.51 3.16
N ARG A 222 -4.75 6.98 2.63
CA ARG A 222 -5.21 7.21 1.28
C ARG A 222 -6.64 7.75 1.38
N TYR A 223 -6.82 9.03 1.11
CA TYR A 223 -8.12 9.67 1.17
C TYR A 223 -8.98 9.25 -0.02
N ASP A 224 -10.30 9.15 0.16
CA ASP A 224 -11.23 8.77 -0.91
C ASP A 224 -11.16 9.71 -2.11
N ILE A 225 -10.91 11.00 -1.86
CA ILE A 225 -10.74 12.01 -2.90
C ILE A 225 -9.40 11.89 -3.67
N SER A 226 -8.43 11.11 -3.18
CA SER A 226 -7.09 11.01 -3.79
C SER A 226 -7.16 10.59 -5.25
N SER A 227 -7.96 9.59 -5.58
CA SER A 227 -8.10 9.10 -6.96
C SER A 227 -8.66 10.16 -7.91
N PHE A 228 -9.60 10.99 -7.44
CA PHE A 228 -10.12 12.11 -8.23
C PHE A 228 -9.05 13.19 -8.42
N LEU A 229 -8.31 13.55 -7.39
CA LEU A 229 -7.22 14.54 -7.49
C LEU A 229 -6.10 14.06 -8.40
N GLU A 230 -5.73 12.79 -8.34
CA GLU A 230 -4.74 12.15 -9.22
C GLU A 230 -5.20 12.21 -10.69
N LEU A 231 -6.49 11.96 -10.97
CA LEU A 231 -7.07 12.09 -12.30
C LEU A 231 -7.00 13.54 -12.80
N VAL A 232 -7.46 14.50 -12.00
CA VAL A 232 -7.42 15.92 -12.36
C VAL A 232 -5.98 16.38 -12.62
N LEU A 233 -5.05 15.99 -11.76
CA LEU A 233 -3.64 16.33 -11.94
C LEU A 233 -3.07 15.71 -13.22
N SER A 234 -3.43 14.47 -13.55
CA SER A 234 -2.98 13.82 -14.79
C SER A 234 -3.46 14.57 -16.04
N VAL A 235 -4.72 15.05 -16.03
CA VAL A 235 -5.28 15.88 -17.13
C VAL A 235 -4.53 17.21 -17.24
N ILE A 236 -4.32 17.90 -16.12
CA ILE A 236 -3.61 19.19 -16.09
C ILE A 236 -2.18 19.04 -16.64
N LEU A 237 -1.47 18.01 -16.20
CA LEU A 237 -0.11 17.75 -16.66
C LEU A 237 -0.07 17.33 -18.13
N GLY A 238 -1.04 16.54 -18.60
CA GLY A 238 -1.19 16.23 -20.03
C GLY A 238 -1.43 17.47 -20.89
N LEU A 239 -2.33 18.37 -20.47
CA LEU A 239 -2.55 19.64 -21.15
C LEU A 239 -1.31 20.54 -21.13
N THR A 240 -0.55 20.53 -20.04
CA THR A 240 0.72 21.27 -19.93
C THR A 240 1.74 20.76 -20.96
N VAL A 241 1.86 19.44 -21.14
CA VAL A 241 2.72 18.86 -22.19
C VAL A 241 2.30 19.29 -23.58
N ILE A 242 0.99 19.29 -23.89
CA ILE A 242 0.48 19.75 -25.18
C ILE A 242 0.81 21.23 -25.39
N LEU A 243 0.62 22.06 -24.38
CA LEU A 243 0.91 23.49 -24.44
C LEU A 243 2.40 23.74 -24.67
N ILE A 244 3.27 23.09 -23.93
CA ILE A 244 4.73 23.16 -24.10
C ILE A 244 5.11 22.75 -25.54
N SER A 245 4.57 21.64 -26.04
CA SER A 245 4.88 21.13 -27.38
C SER A 245 4.45 22.10 -28.49
N ARG A 246 3.48 22.96 -28.23
CA ARG A 246 3.01 23.96 -29.21
C ARG A 246 4.05 25.04 -29.47
N PHE A 247 4.82 25.45 -28.47
CA PHE A 247 5.71 26.61 -28.53
C PHE A 247 7.20 26.25 -28.51
N THR A 248 7.55 24.97 -28.26
CA THR A 248 8.95 24.56 -28.09
C THR A 248 9.35 23.48 -29.08
N PRO A 249 10.65 23.36 -29.41
CA PRO A 249 11.17 22.27 -30.24
C PRO A 249 11.05 20.91 -29.53
N TYR A 250 11.07 19.81 -30.32
CA TYR A 250 10.82 18.45 -29.81
C TYR A 250 11.79 18.02 -28.69
N TRP A 251 13.06 18.46 -28.73
CA TRP A 251 14.05 18.12 -27.69
C TRP A 251 13.70 18.74 -26.33
N PHE A 252 13.12 19.96 -26.34
CA PHE A 252 12.66 20.63 -25.12
C PHE A 252 11.43 19.94 -24.52
N VAL A 253 10.55 19.41 -25.38
CA VAL A 253 9.43 18.56 -24.92
C VAL A 253 9.98 17.34 -24.19
N GLY A 254 11.02 16.67 -24.74
CA GLY A 254 11.66 15.54 -24.07
C GLY A 254 12.23 15.91 -22.69
N LEU A 255 12.91 17.05 -22.58
CA LEU A 255 13.43 17.54 -21.30
C LEU A 255 12.30 17.84 -20.28
N SER A 256 11.21 18.45 -20.76
CA SER A 256 10.04 18.73 -19.91
C SER A 256 9.37 17.45 -19.39
N LEU A 257 9.31 16.38 -20.20
CA LEU A 257 8.79 15.08 -19.74
C LEU A 257 9.64 14.50 -18.61
N ILE A 258 10.97 14.52 -18.75
CA ILE A 258 11.87 14.05 -17.68
C ILE A 258 11.65 14.85 -16.39
N SER A 259 11.50 16.17 -16.50
CA SER A 259 11.22 17.05 -15.35
C SER A 259 9.89 16.72 -14.69
N LEU A 260 8.81 16.51 -15.47
CA LEU A 260 7.50 16.16 -14.97
C LEU A 260 7.46 14.78 -14.31
N TYR A 261 8.16 13.78 -14.88
CA TYR A 261 8.32 12.48 -14.25
C TYR A 261 9.02 12.59 -12.89
N SER A 262 10.17 13.29 -12.90
CA SER A 262 10.92 13.50 -11.66
C SER A 262 10.08 14.21 -10.61
N ALA A 263 9.38 15.28 -10.99
CA ALA A 263 8.50 16.02 -10.09
C ALA A 263 7.37 15.15 -9.52
N SER A 264 6.74 14.30 -10.35
CA SER A 264 5.67 13.40 -9.92
C SER A 264 6.18 12.36 -8.91
N VAL A 265 7.31 11.70 -9.21
CA VAL A 265 7.89 10.67 -8.33
C VAL A 265 8.41 11.27 -7.02
N PHE A 266 9.21 12.35 -7.10
CA PHE A 266 9.73 13.02 -5.90
C PHE A 266 8.62 13.69 -5.09
N GLY A 267 7.60 14.24 -5.73
CA GLY A 267 6.43 14.81 -5.06
C GLY A 267 5.64 13.75 -4.28
N SER A 268 5.37 12.59 -4.89
CA SER A 268 4.74 11.46 -4.22
C SER A 268 5.56 10.96 -3.04
N LYS A 269 6.88 10.81 -3.25
CA LYS A 269 7.80 10.42 -2.16
C LYS A 269 7.78 11.42 -1.02
N PHE A 270 7.82 12.72 -1.29
CA PHE A 270 7.76 13.77 -0.29
C PHE A 270 6.45 13.73 0.52
N LEU A 271 5.30 13.53 -0.15
CA LEU A 271 4.01 13.38 0.52
C LEU A 271 3.99 12.16 1.44
N PHE A 272 4.57 11.06 0.99
CA PHE A 272 4.66 9.84 1.78
C PHE A 272 5.61 10.02 2.98
N ASP A 273 6.81 10.51 2.76
CA ASP A 273 7.83 10.63 3.83
C ASP A 273 7.41 11.62 4.92
N LYS A 274 6.77 12.73 4.55
CA LYS A 274 6.41 13.81 5.49
C LYS A 274 5.03 13.65 6.10
N TYR A 275 4.05 13.19 5.32
CA TYR A 275 2.63 13.18 5.71
C TYR A 275 2.02 11.78 5.75
N LEU A 276 2.75 10.74 5.36
CA LEU A 276 2.25 9.36 5.21
C LEU A 276 1.02 9.28 4.29
N ILE A 277 0.95 10.17 3.27
CA ILE A 277 -0.10 10.15 2.27
C ILE A 277 0.36 9.26 1.11
N LEU A 278 -0.42 8.22 0.83
CA LEU A 278 -0.20 7.33 -0.32
C LEU A 278 -0.86 7.94 -1.55
N SER A 279 -0.07 8.38 -2.52
CA SER A 279 -0.51 8.86 -3.83
C SER A 279 -0.08 7.91 -4.94
N ASP A 280 -0.97 7.66 -5.90
CA ASP A 280 -0.70 6.83 -7.07
C ASP A 280 -0.28 7.72 -8.25
N VAL A 281 0.99 7.64 -8.62
CA VAL A 281 1.54 8.38 -9.76
C VAL A 281 1.45 7.62 -11.08
N SER A 282 0.97 6.39 -11.08
CA SER A 282 0.95 5.52 -12.27
C SER A 282 0.13 6.14 -13.40
N TRP A 283 -1.07 6.64 -13.10
CA TRP A 283 -1.93 7.31 -14.08
C TRP A 283 -1.30 8.58 -14.64
N ILE A 284 -0.65 9.37 -13.81
CA ILE A 284 0.07 10.58 -14.22
C ILE A 284 1.17 10.21 -15.20
N ILE A 285 1.99 9.21 -14.88
CA ILE A 285 3.08 8.74 -15.74
C ILE A 285 2.54 8.22 -17.08
N ILE A 286 1.48 7.40 -17.08
CA ILE A 286 0.86 6.85 -18.29
C ILE A 286 0.36 7.98 -19.19
N VAL A 287 -0.40 8.93 -18.65
CA VAL A 287 -0.97 10.04 -19.42
C VAL A 287 0.14 10.92 -20.01
N ILE A 288 1.13 11.32 -19.19
CA ILE A 288 2.26 12.13 -19.65
C ILE A 288 3.05 11.39 -20.73
N THR A 289 3.23 10.07 -20.62
CA THR A 289 3.93 9.25 -21.61
C THR A 289 3.19 9.26 -22.94
N ILE A 290 1.89 8.91 -22.94
CA ILE A 290 1.10 8.82 -24.17
C ILE A 290 1.01 10.18 -24.86
N VAL A 291 0.65 11.22 -24.10
CA VAL A 291 0.53 12.59 -24.63
C VAL A 291 1.88 13.13 -25.10
N GLY A 292 2.95 12.85 -24.35
CA GLY A 292 4.30 13.26 -24.67
C GLY A 292 4.81 12.61 -25.95
N MET A 293 4.67 11.31 -26.10
CA MET A 293 5.06 10.58 -27.32
C MET A 293 4.27 11.11 -28.53
N HIS A 294 2.96 11.28 -28.40
CA HIS A 294 2.15 11.85 -29.46
C HIS A 294 2.58 13.28 -29.83
N SER A 295 2.87 14.10 -28.84
CA SER A 295 3.32 15.49 -29.04
C SER A 295 4.67 15.57 -29.73
N ILE A 296 5.63 14.75 -29.31
CA ILE A 296 6.95 14.67 -29.94
C ILE A 296 6.82 14.21 -31.39
N PHE A 297 6.03 13.16 -31.64
CA PHE A 297 5.80 12.63 -32.98
C PHE A 297 5.19 13.68 -33.92
N ASN A 298 4.10 14.33 -33.48
CA ASN A 298 3.45 15.39 -34.26
C ASN A 298 4.41 16.54 -34.55
N ARG A 299 5.19 16.97 -33.56
CA ARG A 299 6.15 18.04 -33.73
C ARG A 299 7.25 17.67 -34.73
N PHE A 300 7.77 16.45 -34.62
CA PHE A 300 8.75 15.91 -35.54
C PHE A 300 8.23 15.89 -37.01
N ILE A 301 7.01 15.36 -37.21
CA ILE A 301 6.39 15.34 -38.54
C ILE A 301 6.20 16.75 -39.10
N LEU A 302 5.77 17.69 -38.26
CA LEU A 302 5.55 19.07 -38.69
C LEU A 302 6.85 19.75 -39.11
N GLU A 303 7.93 19.61 -38.36
CA GLU A 303 9.24 20.12 -38.68
C GLU A 303 9.80 19.44 -39.95
N PHE A 304 9.63 18.13 -40.09
CA PHE A 304 10.06 17.39 -41.24
C PHE A 304 9.34 17.84 -42.51
N ARG A 305 7.99 18.00 -42.43
CA ARG A 305 7.22 18.54 -43.60
C ARG A 305 7.61 19.95 -43.95
N LEU A 306 7.84 20.82 -42.98
CA LEU A 306 8.30 22.18 -43.25
C LEU A 306 9.65 22.22 -43.93
N LYS A 307 10.60 21.41 -43.46
CA LYS A 307 11.91 21.28 -44.13
C LYS A 307 11.78 20.77 -45.56
N GLN A 308 10.90 19.81 -45.81
CA GLN A 308 10.67 19.31 -47.18
C GLN A 308 10.02 20.37 -48.10
N GLN A 309 9.05 21.15 -47.58
CA GLN A 309 8.42 22.22 -48.33
C GLN A 309 9.43 23.29 -48.72
N ILE A 310 10.27 23.72 -47.78
CA ILE A 310 11.33 24.69 -48.05
C ILE A 310 12.28 24.13 -49.13
N ARG A 311 12.71 22.88 -49.01
CA ARG A 311 13.55 22.20 -49.97
C ARG A 311 12.94 22.20 -51.38
N LYS A 312 11.67 21.78 -51.51
CA LYS A 312 10.95 21.76 -52.79
C LYS A 312 10.84 23.17 -53.42
N GLN A 313 10.64 24.21 -52.65
CA GLN A 313 10.60 25.60 -53.15
C GLN A 313 11.97 26.02 -53.72
N PHE A 314 13.07 25.67 -53.03
CA PHE A 314 14.40 25.98 -53.52
C PHE A 314 14.81 25.13 -54.72
N GLU A 315 14.43 23.84 -54.80
CA GLU A 315 14.70 22.95 -55.94
C GLU A 315 14.05 23.43 -57.24
N THR A 316 13.01 24.28 -57.17
CA THR A 316 12.36 24.88 -58.33
C THR A 316 13.20 25.97 -58.96
N TYR A 317 14.09 26.61 -58.18
CA TYR A 317 14.92 27.75 -58.62
C TYR A 317 16.41 27.47 -58.68
N LEU A 318 16.89 26.41 -58.07
CA LEU A 318 18.30 26.05 -57.96
C LEU A 318 18.48 24.54 -58.26
N ASP A 319 19.67 24.20 -58.85
CA ASP A 319 20.03 22.80 -59.05
C ASP A 319 19.97 22.04 -57.72
N PRO A 320 19.33 20.87 -57.65
CA PRO A 320 19.22 20.05 -56.44
C PRO A 320 20.56 19.78 -55.72
N ARG A 321 21.65 19.71 -56.46
CA ARG A 321 23.00 19.53 -55.92
C ARG A 321 23.48 20.75 -55.15
N GLN A 322 23.19 21.96 -55.65
CA GLN A 322 23.49 23.21 -54.95
C GLN A 322 22.64 23.41 -53.70
N VAL A 323 21.36 23.03 -53.73
CA VAL A 323 20.48 23.05 -52.54
C VAL A 323 21.00 22.12 -51.46
N ALA A 324 21.47 20.93 -51.82
CA ALA A 324 22.04 19.97 -50.86
C ALA A 324 23.37 20.47 -50.25
N GLU A 325 24.16 21.21 -50.98
CA GLU A 325 25.43 21.77 -50.50
C GLU A 325 25.21 22.97 -49.58
N LEU A 326 24.23 23.82 -49.89
CA LEU A 326 23.81 24.96 -49.07
C LEU A 326 23.17 24.50 -47.74
N GLN A 327 22.47 23.35 -47.73
CA GLN A 327 21.95 22.77 -46.49
C GLN A 327 23.04 22.21 -45.56
N LYS A 328 24.14 21.74 -46.13
CA LYS A 328 25.29 21.26 -45.34
C LYS A 328 26.10 22.42 -44.75
N ASP A 329 26.18 23.53 -45.48
CA ASP A 329 26.95 24.70 -45.07
C ASP A 329 26.23 26.00 -45.50
N PRO A 330 25.33 26.55 -44.64
CA PRO A 330 24.60 27.80 -44.91
C PRO A 330 25.49 29.03 -45.11
N SER A 331 26.77 28.98 -44.70
CA SER A 331 27.72 30.08 -44.87
C SER A 331 28.17 30.29 -46.32
N LYS A 332 27.89 29.32 -47.19
CA LYS A 332 28.14 29.40 -48.64
C LYS A 332 27.12 30.27 -49.39
N LEU A 333 26.04 30.72 -48.71
CA LEU A 333 25.12 31.75 -49.24
C LEU A 333 25.82 33.11 -49.23
N LYS A 334 26.71 33.35 -50.16
CA LYS A 334 27.25 34.69 -50.40
C LYS A 334 26.38 35.41 -51.43
N LEU A 335 25.88 36.57 -51.08
CA LEU A 335 25.29 37.52 -52.01
C LEU A 335 26.41 38.06 -52.92
N GLY A 336 26.47 37.55 -54.13
CA GLY A 336 27.48 37.91 -55.14
C GLY A 336 27.90 36.66 -55.93
N GLY A 337 27.73 36.66 -57.24
CA GLY A 337 28.03 35.49 -58.04
C GLY A 337 29.53 35.16 -58.03
N ASP A 338 29.89 33.86 -58.11
CA ASP A 338 31.21 33.38 -58.30
C ASP A 338 31.58 33.53 -59.82
N ARG A 339 32.70 34.12 -60.10
CA ARG A 339 33.26 34.19 -61.49
C ARG A 339 33.71 32.79 -61.86
N LYS A 340 33.01 32.13 -62.77
CA LYS A 340 33.40 30.86 -63.34
C LYS A 340 33.65 31.03 -64.81
N GLU A 341 34.80 30.51 -65.34
CA GLU A 341 35.01 30.38 -66.77
C GLU A 341 34.12 29.24 -67.29
N MET A 342 33.24 29.57 -68.20
CA MET A 342 32.38 28.59 -68.84
C MET A 342 32.70 28.54 -70.30
N SER A 343 32.98 27.38 -70.86
CA SER A 343 33.11 27.13 -72.30
C SER A 343 31.74 26.73 -72.83
N PHE A 344 31.20 27.46 -73.75
CA PHE A 344 29.99 27.09 -74.48
C PHE A 344 30.46 26.40 -75.78
N LEU A 345 29.96 25.20 -76.05
CA LEU A 345 30.10 24.46 -77.32
C LEU A 345 28.88 24.70 -78.17
#